data_d5a049e9ebcace646c77767ca10334c6
#
_entry.id   d5a049e9ebcace646c77767ca10334c6
#
_cell.length_a   1.000
_cell.length_b   1.000
_cell.length_c   1.000
_cell.angle_alpha   90.00
_cell.angle_beta   90.00
_cell.angle_gamma   90.00
#
_symmetry.space_group_name_H-M   'P 1'
#
loop_
_entity.id
_entity.type
_entity.pdbx_description
1 polymer ?
#
loop_
_entity_poly.entity_id
_entity_poly.type
_entity_poly.pdbx_seq_one_letter_code
_entity_poly.pdbx_strand_id
1 'polypeptide(L)'
;MNSTGHQHAAPLRYLAAAVVAGAGLVPASAATAAAAGPGGHPVPRATAGRTAASAASGQTILLVAREKQRKFFNNGGFGDEEIFRGILDNAAGTRRVGIFAGTLTSVSASDSVDLATVDLQLPGGQITVQGFADFTQSRIVHAITGGTGAYTGAGGEFSFTSPSPGVLDMTLTVLP
;
A
#
# COMPACT_ATOMS: atom_id res chain seq x y z
N MET A 1 -15.49 -39.94 26.31
CA MET A 1 -15.55 -38.47 26.35
C MET A 1 -14.98 -37.94 25.06
N ASN A 2 -15.83 -37.74 24.05
CA ASN A 2 -15.43 -37.27 22.74
C ASN A 2 -15.57 -35.74 22.68
N SER A 3 -14.46 -35.03 22.65
CA SER A 3 -14.41 -33.60 22.40
C SER A 3 -14.47 -33.36 20.89
N THR A 4 -15.63 -33.07 20.36
CA THR A 4 -15.86 -32.58 19.00
C THR A 4 -15.43 -31.15 18.96
N GLY A 5 -14.20 -30.90 18.47
CA GLY A 5 -13.71 -29.56 18.14
C GLY A 5 -14.56 -28.96 17.02
N HIS A 6 -15.37 -27.98 17.35
CA HIS A 6 -16.03 -27.13 16.38
C HIS A 6 -14.97 -26.25 15.73
N GLN A 7 -14.57 -26.60 14.53
CA GLN A 7 -13.84 -25.68 13.65
C GLN A 7 -14.85 -24.61 13.18
N HIS A 8 -14.86 -23.46 13.85
CA HIS A 8 -15.49 -22.27 13.31
C HIS A 8 -14.67 -21.82 12.09
N ALA A 9 -15.23 -22.08 10.91
CA ALA A 9 -14.73 -21.48 9.69
C ALA A 9 -14.90 -19.96 9.83
N ALA A 10 -13.78 -19.24 9.94
CA ALA A 10 -13.79 -17.79 9.88
C ALA A 10 -14.40 -17.36 8.53
N PRO A 11 -15.33 -16.38 8.51
CA PRO A 11 -15.94 -15.93 7.27
C PRO A 11 -14.84 -15.38 6.35
N LEU A 12 -14.82 -15.86 5.11
CA LEU A 12 -13.98 -15.29 4.06
C LEU A 12 -14.31 -13.80 3.92
N ARG A 13 -13.41 -12.93 4.38
CA ARG A 13 -13.52 -11.46 4.26
C ARG A 13 -13.13 -11.00 2.86
N TYR A 14 -13.76 -11.54 1.84
CA TYR A 14 -13.65 -11.03 0.48
C TYR A 14 -14.97 -10.37 0.10
N LEU A 15 -15.07 -9.05 0.36
CA LEU A 15 -16.07 -8.26 -0.35
C LEU A 15 -15.67 -8.22 -1.83
N ALA A 16 -16.53 -8.78 -2.68
CA ALA A 16 -16.43 -8.55 -4.11
C ALA A 16 -16.67 -7.06 -4.36
N ALA A 17 -15.63 -6.30 -4.65
CA ALA A 17 -15.75 -4.93 -5.10
C ALA A 17 -16.35 -4.91 -6.50
N ALA A 18 -17.58 -4.40 -6.60
CA ALA A 18 -18.20 -4.11 -7.89
C ALA A 18 -17.39 -3.01 -8.59
N VAL A 19 -16.94 -3.30 -9.81
CA VAL A 19 -16.27 -2.33 -10.68
C VAL A 19 -17.29 -1.29 -11.12
N VAL A 20 -17.24 -0.08 -10.59
CA VAL A 20 -17.87 1.09 -11.16
C VAL A 20 -16.80 1.85 -11.93
N ALA A 21 -16.83 1.75 -13.25
CA ALA A 21 -16.03 2.57 -14.14
C ALA A 21 -16.61 4.00 -14.15
N GLY A 22 -15.95 4.91 -13.42
CA GLY A 22 -16.25 6.33 -13.42
C GLY A 22 -15.04 7.13 -13.91
N ALA A 23 -15.04 7.52 -15.19
CA ALA A 23 -14.10 8.48 -15.73
C ALA A 23 -14.47 9.88 -15.22
N GLY A 24 -13.69 10.44 -14.29
CA GLY A 24 -13.83 11.80 -13.78
C GLY A 24 -12.60 12.62 -14.08
N LEU A 25 -12.66 13.49 -15.10
CA LEU A 25 -11.70 14.56 -15.33
C LEU A 25 -11.84 15.59 -14.21
N VAL A 26 -10.76 15.89 -13.50
CA VAL A 26 -10.69 17.00 -12.54
C VAL A 26 -9.97 18.17 -13.21
N PRO A 27 -10.60 19.37 -13.32
CA PRO A 27 -9.94 20.55 -13.87
C PRO A 27 -8.98 21.18 -12.86
N ALA A 28 -7.82 21.63 -13.34
CA ALA A 28 -6.84 22.40 -12.59
C ALA A 28 -7.41 23.76 -12.18
N SER A 29 -7.43 24.05 -10.88
CA SER A 29 -7.80 25.36 -10.36
C SER A 29 -6.60 26.31 -10.35
N ALA A 30 -6.74 27.42 -11.03
CA ALA A 30 -5.80 28.54 -11.04
C ALA A 30 -5.85 29.28 -9.69
N ALA A 31 -4.70 29.50 -9.07
CA ALA A 31 -4.57 30.31 -7.86
C ALA A 31 -4.54 31.80 -8.21
N THR A 32 -5.50 32.55 -7.69
CA THR A 32 -5.59 34.00 -7.80
C THR A 32 -4.70 34.67 -6.76
N ALA A 33 -3.81 35.57 -7.18
CA ALA A 33 -2.96 36.37 -6.30
C ALA A 33 -3.79 37.45 -5.60
N ALA A 34 -3.70 37.56 -4.28
CA ALA A 34 -4.27 38.65 -3.51
C ALA A 34 -3.25 39.76 -3.24
N ALA A 35 -3.71 40.97 -3.33
CA ALA A 35 -2.97 42.23 -3.30
C ALA A 35 -2.32 42.58 -1.94
N ALA A 36 -1.20 43.31 -2.04
CA ALA A 36 -0.42 43.81 -0.93
C ALA A 36 -1.08 45.02 -0.25
N GLY A 37 -1.10 45.03 1.11
CA GLY A 37 -1.34 46.18 1.95
C GLY A 37 0.00 46.84 2.40
N PRO A 38 0.06 48.18 2.63
CA PRO A 38 1.27 48.89 2.94
C PRO A 38 1.55 48.94 4.45
N GLY A 39 2.79 48.72 4.84
CA GLY A 39 3.32 49.12 6.15
C GLY A 39 3.94 47.99 6.97
N GLY A 40 5.27 47.95 7.02
CA GLY A 40 6.02 47.10 7.97
C GLY A 40 7.48 46.96 7.62
N HIS A 41 8.34 47.24 8.58
CA HIS A 41 9.80 47.29 8.54
C HIS A 41 10.48 46.17 7.77
N PRO A 42 11.65 46.47 7.10
CA PRO A 42 12.38 45.43 6.35
C PRO A 42 13.07 44.45 7.28
N VAL A 43 12.48 43.28 7.41
CA VAL A 43 13.18 42.10 7.96
C VAL A 43 14.04 41.54 6.81
N PRO A 44 15.31 41.21 7.03
CA PRO A 44 16.12 40.59 5.97
C PRO A 44 15.50 39.24 5.60
N ARG A 45 14.92 39.22 4.40
CA ARG A 45 14.32 38.04 3.80
C ARG A 45 15.45 37.13 3.35
N ALA A 46 15.75 36.11 4.14
CA ALA A 46 16.57 35.00 3.66
C ALA A 46 15.90 34.42 2.42
N THR A 47 16.46 34.70 1.26
CA THR A 47 16.08 34.07 -0.01
C THR A 47 16.54 32.62 0.06
N ALA A 48 15.71 31.77 0.71
CA ALA A 48 15.85 30.35 0.55
C ALA A 48 15.55 30.06 -0.91
N GLY A 49 16.60 29.96 -1.72
CA GLY A 49 16.52 29.42 -3.06
C GLY A 49 15.89 28.04 -2.95
N ARG A 50 14.59 27.91 -3.22
CA ARG A 50 14.00 26.63 -3.55
C ARG A 50 14.62 26.24 -4.88
N THR A 51 15.73 25.52 -4.79
CA THR A 51 16.15 24.64 -5.88
C THR A 51 14.94 23.73 -6.10
N ALA A 52 14.28 23.86 -7.25
CA ALA A 52 13.28 22.91 -7.67
C ALA A 52 13.99 21.55 -7.62
N ALA A 53 13.64 20.71 -6.65
CA ALA A 53 14.11 19.35 -6.62
C ALA A 53 13.70 18.76 -7.96
N SER A 54 14.67 18.42 -8.78
CA SER A 54 14.45 17.65 -10.00
C SER A 54 13.63 16.43 -9.53
N ALA A 55 12.42 16.26 -10.07
CA ALA A 55 11.60 15.12 -9.74
C ALA A 55 12.45 13.88 -10.07
N ALA A 56 12.90 13.18 -9.03
CA ALA A 56 13.63 11.95 -9.19
C ALA A 56 12.74 11.02 -10.02
N SER A 57 13.24 10.56 -11.15
CA SER A 57 12.50 9.69 -12.06
C SER A 57 12.30 8.35 -11.33
N GLY A 58 11.10 8.16 -10.77
CA GLY A 58 10.74 6.93 -10.07
C GLY A 58 10.64 5.75 -11.03
N GLN A 59 10.96 4.56 -10.54
CA GLN A 59 10.73 3.30 -11.24
C GLN A 59 9.34 2.78 -10.92
N THR A 60 8.54 2.44 -11.94
CA THR A 60 7.27 1.72 -11.74
C THR A 60 7.47 0.22 -11.93
N ILE A 61 7.06 -0.57 -10.93
CA ILE A 61 7.08 -2.04 -10.95
C ILE A 61 5.63 -2.53 -10.87
N LEU A 62 5.22 -3.35 -11.84
CA LEU A 62 3.90 -3.98 -11.87
C LEU A 62 4.04 -5.46 -11.59
N LEU A 63 3.24 -5.99 -10.66
CA LEU A 63 3.29 -7.37 -10.19
C LEU A 63 1.88 -7.93 -10.04
N VAL A 64 1.77 -9.24 -10.23
CA VAL A 64 0.61 -10.03 -9.79
C VAL A 64 1.04 -10.86 -8.59
N ALA A 65 0.41 -10.64 -7.44
CA ALA A 65 0.67 -11.42 -6.24
C ALA A 65 -0.38 -12.51 -6.07
N ARG A 66 0.07 -13.70 -5.65
CA ARG A 66 -0.81 -14.83 -5.35
C ARG A 66 -0.53 -15.29 -3.93
N GLU A 67 -1.51 -15.09 -3.06
CA GLU A 67 -1.43 -15.58 -1.70
C GLU A 67 -1.41 -17.11 -1.67
N LYS A 68 -0.57 -17.67 -0.81
CA LYS A 68 -0.39 -19.12 -0.66
C LYS A 68 -0.73 -19.62 0.72
N GLN A 69 -0.51 -18.80 1.74
CA GLN A 69 -0.79 -19.14 3.13
C GLN A 69 -1.20 -17.91 3.91
N ARG A 70 -2.15 -18.11 4.81
CA ARG A 70 -2.66 -17.11 5.74
C ARG A 70 -2.95 -17.78 7.07
N LYS A 71 -2.60 -17.12 8.17
CA LYS A 71 -2.89 -17.59 9.52
C LYS A 71 -3.38 -16.42 10.35
N PHE A 72 -4.51 -16.62 11.00
CA PHE A 72 -5.12 -15.70 11.94
C PHE A 72 -4.73 -16.07 13.37
N PHE A 73 -4.49 -15.06 14.19
CA PHE A 73 -4.28 -15.18 15.62
C PHE A 73 -5.39 -14.39 16.30
N ASN A 74 -6.02 -15.02 17.30
CA ASN A 74 -7.21 -14.55 18.00
C ASN A 74 -8.54 -14.74 17.20
N ASN A 75 -9.64 -14.18 17.70
CA ASN A 75 -10.99 -14.57 17.26
C ASN A 75 -11.78 -13.50 16.49
N GLY A 76 -11.12 -12.50 15.95
CA GLY A 76 -11.72 -11.36 15.26
C GLY A 76 -11.98 -10.19 16.21
N GLY A 77 -11.35 -9.06 15.94
CA GLY A 77 -11.53 -7.83 16.67
C GLY A 77 -10.30 -6.94 16.72
N PHE A 78 -10.38 -5.88 17.49
CA PHE A 78 -9.26 -4.96 17.69
C PHE A 78 -8.03 -5.67 18.28
N GLY A 79 -6.88 -5.52 17.63
CA GLY A 79 -5.62 -6.13 18.04
C GLY A 79 -5.37 -7.53 17.50
N ASP A 80 -6.29 -8.08 16.71
CA ASP A 80 -6.05 -9.36 16.05
C ASP A 80 -4.95 -9.26 15.01
N GLU A 81 -4.13 -10.30 14.94
CA GLU A 81 -3.04 -10.39 13.99
C GLU A 81 -3.32 -11.45 12.92
N GLU A 82 -2.85 -11.14 11.74
CA GLU A 82 -2.85 -12.04 10.60
C GLU A 82 -1.47 -12.05 9.97
N ILE A 83 -0.95 -13.24 9.71
CA ILE A 83 0.30 -13.43 8.95
C ILE A 83 -0.06 -14.06 7.62
N PHE A 84 0.47 -13.51 6.54
CA PHE A 84 0.26 -14.02 5.20
C PHE A 84 1.56 -14.06 4.40
N ARG A 85 1.58 -14.93 3.39
CA ARG A 85 2.68 -15.00 2.43
C ARG A 85 2.21 -15.52 1.07
N GLY A 86 3.00 -15.22 0.05
CA GLY A 86 2.70 -15.68 -1.29
C GLY A 86 3.85 -15.51 -2.26
N ILE A 87 3.52 -15.65 -3.54
CA ILE A 87 4.46 -15.49 -4.65
C ILE A 87 4.13 -14.22 -5.41
N LEU A 88 5.16 -13.63 -6.01
CA LEU A 88 5.06 -12.50 -6.92
C LEU A 88 5.38 -12.99 -8.33
N ASP A 89 4.47 -12.72 -9.24
CA ASP A 89 4.64 -12.94 -10.67
C ASP A 89 4.88 -11.59 -11.37
N ASN A 90 5.43 -11.61 -12.58
CA ASN A 90 5.51 -10.44 -13.46
C ASN A 90 4.11 -9.87 -13.76
N ALA A 91 4.02 -8.69 -14.34
CA ALA A 91 2.76 -8.00 -14.67
C ALA A 91 1.78 -8.86 -15.49
N ALA A 92 2.28 -9.77 -16.31
CA ALA A 92 1.43 -10.70 -17.08
C ALA A 92 0.97 -11.92 -16.27
N GLY A 93 1.43 -12.11 -15.02
CA GLY A 93 1.13 -13.27 -14.18
C GLY A 93 1.68 -14.60 -14.70
N THR A 94 2.69 -14.57 -15.58
CA THR A 94 3.20 -15.74 -16.31
C THR A 94 4.52 -16.29 -15.78
N ARG A 95 5.28 -15.48 -15.02
CA ARG A 95 6.60 -15.86 -14.53
C ARG A 95 6.81 -15.36 -13.12
N ARG A 96 7.15 -16.26 -12.21
CA ARG A 96 7.53 -15.92 -10.85
C ARG A 96 8.78 -15.03 -10.84
N VAL A 97 8.71 -13.92 -10.12
CA VAL A 97 9.79 -12.94 -9.94
C VAL A 97 10.17 -12.72 -8.49
N GLY A 98 9.38 -13.22 -7.52
CA GLY A 98 9.66 -13.01 -6.12
C GLY A 98 8.70 -13.71 -5.18
N ILE A 99 8.78 -13.30 -3.93
CA ILE A 99 7.84 -13.67 -2.86
C ILE A 99 7.46 -12.44 -2.07
N PHE A 100 6.34 -12.51 -1.37
CA PHE A 100 5.96 -11.51 -0.37
C PHE A 100 5.51 -12.20 0.92
N ALA A 101 5.67 -11.50 2.01
CA ALA A 101 5.11 -11.87 3.30
C ALA A 101 4.76 -10.60 4.08
N GLY A 102 3.82 -10.72 5.00
CA GLY A 102 3.42 -9.57 5.80
C GLY A 102 2.55 -9.93 6.97
N THR A 103 2.24 -8.89 7.73
CA THR A 103 1.33 -8.93 8.86
C THR A 103 0.26 -7.87 8.69
N LEU A 104 -0.95 -8.19 9.15
CA LEU A 104 -2.03 -7.25 9.36
C LEU A 104 -2.37 -7.27 10.85
N THR A 105 -2.60 -6.09 11.43
CA THR A 105 -3.11 -5.95 12.79
C THR A 105 -4.41 -5.17 12.73
N SER A 106 -5.51 -5.77 13.16
CA SER A 106 -6.83 -5.13 13.11
C SER A 106 -6.90 -3.95 14.09
N VAL A 107 -7.26 -2.78 13.57
CA VAL A 107 -7.36 -1.53 14.36
C VAL A 107 -8.77 -0.95 14.35
N SER A 108 -9.73 -1.69 13.84
CA SER A 108 -11.14 -1.32 13.87
C SER A 108 -11.99 -2.42 14.48
N ALA A 109 -13.05 -2.02 15.17
CA ALA A 109 -14.01 -2.98 15.75
C ALA A 109 -14.82 -3.74 14.67
N SER A 110 -14.88 -3.20 13.44
CA SER A 110 -15.55 -3.80 12.30
C SER A 110 -14.62 -4.67 11.46
N ASP A 111 -13.34 -4.81 11.85
CA ASP A 111 -12.29 -5.53 11.13
C ASP A 111 -12.11 -5.10 9.66
N SER A 112 -12.50 -3.89 9.33
CA SER A 112 -12.39 -3.35 7.97
C SER A 112 -11.11 -2.56 7.73
N VAL A 113 -10.39 -2.20 8.80
CA VAL A 113 -9.15 -1.41 8.75
C VAL A 113 -8.07 -2.10 9.58
N ASP A 114 -6.96 -2.39 8.93
CA ASP A 114 -5.79 -3.00 9.55
C ASP A 114 -4.54 -2.13 9.38
N LEU A 115 -3.61 -2.24 10.31
CA LEU A 115 -2.22 -1.82 10.07
C LEU A 115 -1.52 -2.93 9.30
N ALA A 116 -0.91 -2.57 8.18
CA ALA A 116 -0.20 -3.50 7.32
C ALA A 116 1.30 -3.23 7.32
N THR A 117 2.09 -4.30 7.43
CA THR A 117 3.52 -4.31 7.09
C THR A 117 3.75 -5.46 6.13
N VAL A 118 4.33 -5.17 4.96
CA VAL A 118 4.59 -6.17 3.92
C VAL A 118 6.00 -6.02 3.39
N ASP A 119 6.70 -7.13 3.29
CA ASP A 119 8.00 -7.24 2.65
C ASP A 119 7.87 -7.96 1.30
N LEU A 120 8.43 -7.36 0.26
CA LEU A 120 8.51 -7.93 -1.08
C LEU A 120 9.97 -8.26 -1.38
N GLN A 121 10.28 -9.53 -1.61
CA GLN A 121 11.58 -9.95 -2.11
C GLN A 121 11.54 -10.05 -3.63
N LEU A 122 12.32 -9.20 -4.28
CA LEU A 122 12.40 -9.05 -5.74
C LEU A 122 13.83 -9.32 -6.23
N PRO A 123 14.03 -9.52 -7.54
CA PRO A 123 15.38 -9.53 -8.09
C PRO A 123 16.09 -8.20 -7.76
N GLY A 124 17.25 -8.31 -7.13
CA GLY A 124 18.05 -7.15 -6.74
C GLY A 124 17.92 -6.73 -5.28
N GLY A 125 16.90 -7.18 -4.52
CA GLY A 125 16.76 -6.82 -3.11
C GLY A 125 15.36 -6.96 -2.56
N GLN A 126 15.09 -6.27 -1.46
CA GLN A 126 13.80 -6.25 -0.79
C GLN A 126 13.23 -4.83 -0.78
N ILE A 127 11.90 -4.72 -0.75
CA ILE A 127 11.15 -3.49 -0.51
C ILE A 127 10.20 -3.74 0.65
N THR A 128 10.19 -2.83 1.64
CA THR A 128 9.24 -2.84 2.75
C THR A 128 8.21 -1.76 2.54
N VAL A 129 6.93 -2.10 2.75
CA VAL A 129 5.80 -1.18 2.68
C VAL A 129 4.99 -1.22 3.96
N GLN A 130 4.42 -0.07 4.34
CA GLN A 130 3.59 0.06 5.53
C GLN A 130 2.45 1.05 5.29
N GLY A 131 1.32 0.80 5.94
CA GLY A 131 0.17 1.70 5.87
C GLY A 131 -1.08 1.11 6.49
N PHE A 132 -2.16 1.86 6.41
CA PHE A 132 -3.49 1.36 6.73
C PHE A 132 -4.08 0.62 5.53
N ALA A 133 -4.56 -0.59 5.74
CA ALA A 133 -5.33 -1.34 4.78
C ALA A 133 -6.82 -1.19 5.11
N ASP A 134 -7.51 -0.28 4.44
CA ASP A 134 -8.96 -0.12 4.52
C ASP A 134 -9.62 -0.99 3.44
N PHE A 135 -10.12 -2.15 3.84
CA PHE A 135 -10.74 -3.13 2.94
C PHE A 135 -12.13 -2.72 2.44
N THR A 136 -12.65 -1.57 2.82
CA THR A 136 -13.84 -0.97 2.20
C THR A 136 -13.51 -0.27 0.89
N GLN A 137 -12.22 0.00 0.64
CA GLN A 137 -11.73 0.63 -0.57
C GLN A 137 -11.42 -0.40 -1.65
N SER A 138 -11.69 -0.06 -2.91
CA SER A 138 -11.36 -0.90 -4.07
C SER A 138 -9.86 -0.93 -4.38
N ARG A 139 -9.13 0.11 -3.98
CA ARG A 139 -7.67 0.24 -4.10
C ARG A 139 -7.10 0.68 -2.76
N ILE A 140 -6.11 -0.03 -2.30
CA ILE A 140 -5.40 0.26 -1.05
C ILE A 140 -4.01 0.81 -1.40
N VAL A 141 -3.58 1.85 -0.66
CA VAL A 141 -2.32 2.55 -0.90
C VAL A 141 -1.50 2.58 0.37
N HIS A 142 -0.22 2.20 0.27
CA HIS A 142 0.74 2.22 1.35
C HIS A 142 1.99 3.01 0.95
N ALA A 143 2.76 3.48 1.93
CA ALA A 143 4.07 4.04 1.70
C ALA A 143 5.11 2.92 1.50
N ILE A 144 6.04 3.10 0.57
CA ILE A 144 7.31 2.37 0.56
C ILE A 144 8.20 3.01 1.62
N THR A 145 8.57 2.24 2.65
CA THR A 145 9.28 2.74 3.84
C THR A 145 10.76 2.40 3.83
N GLY A 146 11.21 1.62 2.86
CA GLY A 146 12.61 1.27 2.69
C GLY A 146 12.83 0.10 1.75
N GLY A 147 14.11 -0.26 1.61
CA GLY A 147 14.52 -1.41 0.83
C GLY A 147 15.97 -1.76 1.04
N THR A 148 16.42 -2.87 0.43
CA THR A 148 17.79 -3.38 0.46
C THR A 148 18.32 -3.64 -0.94
N GLY A 149 19.62 -3.79 -1.10
CA GLY A 149 20.24 -4.08 -2.40
C GLY A 149 20.02 -2.95 -3.39
N ALA A 150 19.47 -3.24 -4.56
CA ALA A 150 19.14 -2.25 -5.58
C ALA A 150 18.05 -1.25 -5.14
N TYR A 151 17.36 -1.52 -4.04
CA TYR A 151 16.29 -0.68 -3.46
C TYR A 151 16.74 0.04 -2.19
N THR A 152 18.04 0.11 -1.88
CA THR A 152 18.56 0.81 -0.71
C THR A 152 18.16 2.30 -0.77
N GLY A 153 17.52 2.79 0.31
CA GLY A 153 17.02 4.18 0.38
C GLY A 153 15.69 4.41 -0.33
N ALA A 154 15.08 3.35 -0.90
CA ALA A 154 13.80 3.49 -1.61
C ALA A 154 12.70 4.09 -0.73
N GLY A 155 11.96 5.01 -1.31
CA GLY A 155 10.70 5.54 -0.84
C GLY A 155 9.63 5.43 -1.93
N GLY A 156 8.48 6.06 -1.72
CA GLY A 156 7.44 6.13 -2.75
C GLY A 156 6.12 5.50 -2.34
N GLU A 157 5.38 4.98 -3.31
CA GLU A 157 4.02 4.48 -3.13
C GLU A 157 3.88 3.03 -3.61
N PHE A 158 3.22 2.24 -2.81
CA PHE A 158 2.73 0.90 -3.16
C PHE A 158 1.21 0.92 -3.17
N SER A 159 0.59 0.33 -4.18
CA SER A 159 -0.85 0.16 -4.20
C SER A 159 -1.24 -1.20 -4.74
N PHE A 160 -2.42 -1.66 -4.33
CA PHE A 160 -2.97 -2.90 -4.86
C PHE A 160 -4.49 -2.86 -4.98
N THR A 161 -5.00 -3.70 -5.87
CA THR A 161 -6.42 -4.08 -6.01
C THR A 161 -6.53 -5.60 -5.91
N SER A 162 -7.70 -6.11 -5.54
CA SER A 162 -7.95 -7.56 -5.44
C SER A 162 -8.98 -7.98 -6.48
N PRO A 163 -8.56 -8.38 -7.69
CA PRO A 163 -9.48 -8.79 -8.76
C PRO A 163 -10.19 -10.12 -8.46
N SER A 164 -9.61 -10.96 -7.64
CA SER A 164 -10.20 -12.23 -7.18
C SER A 164 -9.58 -12.67 -5.85
N PRO A 165 -10.24 -13.58 -5.11
CA PRO A 165 -9.72 -14.09 -3.85
C PRO A 165 -8.29 -14.62 -3.97
N GLY A 166 -7.39 -14.12 -3.11
CA GLY A 166 -5.98 -14.51 -3.05
C GLY A 166 -5.12 -14.02 -4.23
N VAL A 167 -5.65 -13.15 -5.08
CA VAL A 167 -4.89 -12.51 -6.17
C VAL A 167 -4.91 -11.00 -5.98
N LEU A 168 -3.74 -10.37 -6.04
CA LEU A 168 -3.58 -8.93 -5.94
C LEU A 168 -2.82 -8.41 -7.15
N ASP A 169 -3.37 -7.38 -7.80
CA ASP A 169 -2.65 -6.60 -8.80
C ASP A 169 -1.94 -5.46 -8.08
N MET A 170 -0.61 -5.48 -8.09
CA MET A 170 0.24 -4.57 -7.32
C MET A 170 0.98 -3.59 -8.24
N THR A 171 1.04 -2.34 -7.81
CA THR A 171 1.84 -1.28 -8.45
C THR A 171 2.75 -0.65 -7.41
N LEU A 172 4.05 -0.62 -7.67
CA LEU A 172 5.03 0.11 -6.88
C LEU A 172 5.57 1.28 -7.70
N THR A 173 5.52 2.48 -7.14
CA THR A 173 6.24 3.66 -7.65
C THR A 173 7.41 3.90 -6.72
N VAL A 174 8.59 3.39 -7.10
CA VAL A 174 9.79 3.43 -6.28
C VAL A 174 10.57 4.70 -6.59
N LEU A 175 10.80 5.54 -5.59
CA LEU A 175 11.64 6.73 -5.65
C LEU A 175 13.00 6.40 -5.04
N PRO A 176 14.10 6.94 -5.58
CA PRO A 176 15.45 6.73 -5.03
C PRO A 176 15.65 7.47 -3.70
#